data_46bf318b3146dba26a11f58e49c17fa1
#
_entry.id   46bf318b3146dba26a11f58e49c17fa1
#
_cell.length_a   1.000
_cell.length_b   1.000
_cell.length_c   1.000
_cell.angle_alpha   90.00
_cell.angle_beta   90.00
_cell.angle_gamma   90.00
#
_symmetry.space_group_name_H-M   'P 1'
#
loop_
_entity.id
_entity.type
_entity.pdbx_description
1 polymer ?
#
loop_
_entity_poly.entity_id
_entity_poly.type
_entity_poly.pdbx_seq_one_letter_code
_entity_poly.pdbx_strand_id
1 'polypeptide(L)'
;AAGVHFEDQLASVKKCGHMGGKVLVPTQEAVQKLIAARLAADVMGVPTLLVARTDAEAADLITSDIDDNDKPFCTGERTIEGFYKTKPGIDQAISRGLAYAPYADLVWCETGKPDLEFARKVPRQAVGL
;
A
#
# COMPACT_ATOMS: atom_id res chain seq x y z
N ALA A 1 -12.08 18.17 -3.22
CA ALA A 1 -12.44 17.04 -2.36
C ALA A 1 -11.88 17.23 -0.96
N ALA A 2 -12.61 16.78 0.05
CA ALA A 2 -12.15 16.85 1.44
C ALA A 2 -11.00 15.87 1.70
N GLY A 3 -11.01 14.73 1.02
CA GLY A 3 -9.96 13.73 1.12
C GLY A 3 -9.89 12.87 -0.13
N VAL A 4 -8.72 12.31 -0.39
CA VAL A 4 -8.47 11.35 -1.46
C VAL A 4 -7.62 10.21 -0.91
N HIS A 5 -7.73 9.04 -1.52
CA HIS A 5 -6.85 7.94 -1.15
C HIS A 5 -6.15 7.37 -2.38
N PHE A 6 -4.94 6.88 -2.13
CA PHE A 6 -4.13 6.20 -3.14
C PHE A 6 -3.76 4.82 -2.62
N GLU A 7 -3.89 3.84 -3.45
CA GLU A 7 -3.54 2.46 -3.12
C GLU A 7 -2.24 2.04 -3.80
N ASP A 8 -1.60 1.03 -3.25
CA ASP A 8 -0.30 0.56 -3.71
C ASP A 8 -0.40 -0.61 -4.71
N GLN A 9 -1.48 -0.62 -5.49
CA GLN A 9 -1.70 -1.62 -6.52
C GLN A 9 -1.34 -1.10 -7.91
N LEU A 10 -0.97 -2.03 -8.80
CA LEU A 10 -0.82 -1.76 -10.23
C LEU A 10 -2.20 -1.70 -10.87
N ALA A 11 -2.62 -0.50 -11.27
CA ALA A 11 -3.98 -0.24 -11.75
C ALA A 11 -4.31 -1.02 -13.03
N SER A 12 -3.34 -1.19 -13.93
CA SER A 12 -3.56 -1.82 -15.24
C SER A 12 -3.95 -3.29 -15.17
N VAL A 13 -3.64 -3.97 -14.07
CA VAL A 13 -3.98 -5.39 -13.86
C VAL A 13 -4.95 -5.59 -12.70
N LYS A 14 -5.51 -4.50 -12.19
CA LYS A 14 -6.41 -4.55 -11.04
C LYS A 14 -7.71 -5.28 -11.42
N LYS A 15 -8.04 -6.28 -10.61
CA LYS A 15 -9.32 -6.98 -10.72
C LYS A 15 -10.32 -6.40 -9.72
N CYS A 16 -11.60 -6.70 -9.94
CA CYS A 16 -12.68 -6.10 -9.17
C CYS A 16 -12.60 -6.48 -7.68
N GLY A 17 -12.65 -5.48 -6.81
CA GLY A 17 -12.82 -5.64 -5.38
C GLY A 17 -11.66 -6.36 -4.67
N HIS A 18 -12.03 -7.22 -3.71
CA HIS A 18 -11.09 -7.98 -2.89
C HIS A 18 -10.71 -9.33 -3.49
N MET A 19 -11.08 -9.56 -4.75
CA MET A 19 -10.80 -10.81 -5.45
C MET A 19 -9.29 -10.99 -5.62
N GLY A 20 -8.81 -12.23 -5.60
CA GLY A 20 -7.40 -12.54 -5.71
C GLY A 20 -6.74 -11.98 -6.96
N GLY A 21 -5.43 -11.90 -6.95
CA GLY A 21 -4.65 -11.38 -8.06
C GLY A 21 -4.26 -9.91 -7.93
N LYS A 22 -4.30 -9.36 -6.72
CA LYS A 22 -3.73 -8.03 -6.45
C LYS A 22 -2.25 -8.04 -6.74
N VAL A 23 -1.78 -7.02 -7.47
CA VAL A 23 -0.36 -6.82 -7.77
C VAL A 23 0.06 -5.51 -7.13
N LEU A 24 1.01 -5.58 -6.21
CA LEU A 24 1.56 -4.40 -5.55
C LEU A 24 2.56 -3.68 -6.47
N VAL A 25 2.67 -2.37 -6.31
CA VAL A 25 3.82 -1.62 -6.78
C VAL A 25 4.88 -1.60 -5.67
N PRO A 26 6.18 -1.35 -6.00
CA PRO A 26 7.20 -1.18 -4.95
C PRO A 26 6.83 -0.08 -3.97
N THR A 27 7.25 -0.25 -2.71
CA THR A 27 6.96 0.73 -1.64
C THR A 27 7.34 2.14 -2.05
N GLN A 28 8.53 2.34 -2.63
CA GLN A 28 9.00 3.66 -3.05
C GLN A 28 8.11 4.29 -4.13
N GLU A 29 7.58 3.50 -5.05
CA GLU A 29 6.65 4.00 -6.07
C GLU A 29 5.36 4.52 -5.44
N ALA A 30 4.82 3.81 -4.46
CA ALA A 30 3.65 4.27 -3.72
C ALA A 30 3.93 5.55 -2.93
N VAL A 31 5.10 5.64 -2.30
CA VAL A 31 5.56 6.86 -1.60
C VAL A 31 5.63 8.04 -2.57
N GLN A 32 6.15 7.84 -3.77
CA GLN A 32 6.23 8.91 -4.78
C GLN A 32 4.85 9.40 -5.20
N LYS A 33 3.85 8.52 -5.28
CA LYS A 33 2.46 8.92 -5.55
C LYS A 33 1.91 9.83 -4.44
N LEU A 34 2.20 9.50 -3.20
CA LEU A 34 1.77 10.31 -2.05
C LEU A 34 2.44 11.69 -2.06
N ILE A 35 3.73 11.74 -2.35
CA ILE A 35 4.48 13.00 -2.46
C ILE A 35 3.89 13.87 -3.59
N ALA A 36 3.62 13.27 -4.74
CA ALA A 36 3.04 13.99 -5.88
C ALA A 36 1.66 14.53 -5.55
N ALA A 37 0.82 13.76 -4.84
CA ALA A 37 -0.51 14.19 -4.43
C ALA A 37 -0.43 15.35 -3.43
N ARG A 38 0.48 15.30 -2.48
CA ARG A 38 0.70 16.40 -1.52
C ARG A 38 1.17 17.66 -2.23
N LEU A 39 2.09 17.52 -3.16
CA LEU A 39 2.56 18.66 -3.96
C LEU A 39 1.40 19.30 -4.74
N ALA A 40 0.56 18.49 -5.37
CA ALA A 40 -0.60 19.01 -6.11
C ALA A 40 -1.56 19.77 -5.20
N ALA A 41 -1.86 19.25 -4.01
CA ALA A 41 -2.72 19.93 -3.05
C ALA A 41 -2.10 21.25 -2.57
N ASP A 42 -0.80 21.27 -2.31
CA ASP A 42 -0.09 22.47 -1.86
C ASP A 42 -0.05 23.54 -2.95
N VAL A 43 0.21 23.16 -4.20
CA VAL A 43 0.21 24.07 -5.34
C VAL A 43 -1.17 24.69 -5.56
N MET A 44 -2.22 23.89 -5.40
CA MET A 44 -3.61 24.35 -5.53
C MET A 44 -4.09 25.13 -4.29
N GLY A 45 -3.34 25.11 -3.20
CA GLY A 45 -3.70 25.77 -1.96
C GLY A 45 -4.92 25.16 -1.27
N VAL A 46 -5.16 23.86 -1.41
CA VAL A 46 -6.32 23.19 -0.83
C VAL A 46 -5.90 22.25 0.31
N PRO A 47 -6.69 22.18 1.40
CA PRO A 47 -6.37 21.33 2.57
C PRO A 47 -6.87 19.90 2.40
N THR A 48 -6.71 19.30 1.23
CA THR A 48 -7.15 17.94 0.95
C THR A 48 -6.37 16.94 1.81
N LEU A 49 -7.08 16.08 2.52
CA LEU A 49 -6.47 15.01 3.29
C LEU A 49 -6.04 13.88 2.37
N LEU A 50 -4.84 13.35 2.63
CA LEU A 50 -4.30 12.21 1.89
C LEU A 50 -4.39 10.95 2.75
N VAL A 51 -5.03 9.93 2.21
CA VAL A 51 -5.11 8.60 2.83
C VAL A 51 -4.24 7.65 2.01
N ALA A 52 -3.25 7.05 2.65
CA ALA A 52 -2.45 6.00 2.04
C ALA A 52 -3.11 4.65 2.32
N ARG A 53 -3.54 3.96 1.27
CA ARG A 53 -4.13 2.63 1.39
C ARG A 53 -3.10 1.59 1.00
N THR A 54 -2.92 0.57 1.84
CA THR A 54 -2.14 -0.61 1.48
C THR A 54 -3.03 -1.83 1.35
N ASP A 55 -2.81 -2.61 0.31
CA ASP A 55 -3.47 -3.87 0.03
C ASP A 55 -2.55 -5.08 0.28
N ALA A 56 -1.43 -4.87 0.95
CA ALA A 56 -0.38 -5.87 1.12
C ALA A 56 -0.82 -7.08 1.96
N GLU A 57 -1.86 -6.94 2.79
CA GLU A 57 -2.37 -8.06 3.59
C GLU A 57 -2.86 -9.22 2.70
N ALA A 58 -3.46 -8.90 1.55
CA ALA A 58 -4.04 -9.91 0.67
C ALA A 58 -3.36 -10.00 -0.69
N ALA A 59 -2.24 -9.31 -0.90
CA ALA A 59 -1.55 -9.29 -2.18
C ALA A 59 -0.35 -10.25 -2.16
N ASP A 60 -0.30 -11.13 -3.13
CA ASP A 60 0.75 -12.13 -3.28
C ASP A 60 1.69 -11.87 -4.47
N LEU A 61 1.52 -10.76 -5.16
CA LEU A 61 2.33 -10.37 -6.31
C LEU A 61 2.81 -8.93 -6.18
N ILE A 62 3.98 -8.64 -6.76
CA ILE A 62 4.58 -7.31 -6.86
C ILE A 62 5.25 -7.15 -8.22
N THR A 63 5.29 -5.92 -8.73
CA THR A 63 5.86 -5.66 -10.07
C THR A 63 7.38 -5.76 -10.10
N SER A 64 8.08 -5.50 -8.98
CA SER A 64 9.54 -5.54 -8.91
C SER A 64 9.99 -5.82 -7.48
N ASP A 65 11.16 -6.43 -7.34
CA ASP A 65 11.76 -6.77 -6.05
C ASP A 65 12.95 -5.86 -5.68
N ILE A 66 13.09 -4.73 -6.34
CA ILE A 66 14.26 -3.86 -6.18
C ILE A 66 14.23 -3.01 -4.89
N ASP A 67 13.06 -2.81 -4.31
CA ASP A 67 12.92 -1.97 -3.13
C ASP A 67 13.32 -2.73 -1.86
N ASP A 68 14.21 -2.16 -1.07
CA ASP A 68 14.71 -2.81 0.16
C ASP A 68 13.60 -3.06 1.19
N ASN A 69 12.54 -2.25 1.22
CA ASN A 69 11.40 -2.50 2.09
C ASN A 69 10.60 -3.73 1.68
N ASP A 70 10.62 -4.07 0.40
CA ASP A 70 9.83 -5.17 -0.16
C ASP A 70 10.61 -6.49 -0.20
N LYS A 71 11.95 -6.42 -0.28
CA LYS A 71 12.80 -7.62 -0.38
C LYS A 71 12.54 -8.69 0.67
N PRO A 72 12.35 -8.35 1.97
CA PRO A 72 12.09 -9.37 2.99
C PRO A 72 10.80 -10.18 2.74
N PHE A 73 9.89 -9.65 1.95
CA PHE A 73 8.60 -10.30 1.65
C PHE A 73 8.58 -10.97 0.29
N CYS A 74 9.61 -10.80 -0.53
CA CYS A 74 9.72 -11.47 -1.83
C CYS A 74 10.23 -12.89 -1.64
N THR A 75 9.59 -13.85 -2.35
CA THR A 75 9.93 -15.27 -2.22
C THR A 75 11.06 -15.72 -3.15
N GLY A 76 11.41 -14.90 -4.15
CA GLY A 76 12.33 -15.28 -5.21
C GLY A 76 11.68 -15.94 -6.41
N GLU A 77 10.39 -16.29 -6.31
CA GLU A 77 9.63 -16.87 -7.42
C GLU A 77 9.02 -15.77 -8.29
N ARG A 78 8.80 -16.11 -9.57
CA ARG A 78 8.20 -15.22 -10.54
C ARG A 78 7.03 -15.91 -11.24
N THR A 79 6.09 -15.11 -11.72
CA THR A 79 5.00 -15.61 -12.54
C THR A 79 5.37 -15.55 -14.02
N ILE A 80 4.55 -16.24 -14.84
CA ILE A 80 4.74 -16.26 -16.29
C ILE A 80 4.58 -14.87 -16.90
N GLU A 81 3.76 -14.00 -16.29
CA GLU A 81 3.54 -12.62 -16.72
C GLU A 81 4.69 -11.69 -16.34
N GLY A 82 5.65 -12.18 -15.55
CA GLY A 82 6.81 -11.41 -15.14
C GLY A 82 6.69 -10.72 -13.79
N PHE A 83 5.64 -10.99 -13.02
CA PHE A 83 5.50 -10.48 -11.66
C PHE A 83 6.35 -11.31 -10.70
N TYR A 84 6.68 -10.72 -9.56
CA TYR A 84 7.38 -11.39 -8.47
C TYR A 84 6.38 -11.81 -7.41
N LYS A 85 6.57 -12.99 -6.81
CA LYS A 85 5.71 -13.44 -5.72
C LYS A 85 6.15 -12.85 -4.40
N THR A 86 5.18 -12.44 -3.60
CA THR A 86 5.39 -11.92 -2.25
C THR A 86 4.65 -12.76 -1.22
N LYS A 87 5.00 -12.55 0.04
CA LYS A 87 4.30 -13.15 1.18
C LYS A 87 3.23 -12.17 1.65
N PRO A 88 1.94 -12.44 1.40
CA PRO A 88 0.88 -11.60 1.91
C PRO A 88 0.80 -11.72 3.44
N GLY A 89 0.16 -10.75 4.07
CA GLY A 89 -0.07 -10.80 5.49
C GLY A 89 0.17 -9.49 6.20
N ILE A 90 -0.02 -9.52 7.52
CA ILE A 90 0.04 -8.33 8.35
C ILE A 90 1.44 -7.70 8.40
N ASP A 91 2.48 -8.51 8.38
CA ASP A 91 3.86 -8.00 8.49
C ASP A 91 4.21 -7.11 7.31
N GLN A 92 3.84 -7.51 6.10
CA GLN A 92 4.03 -6.68 4.91
C GLN A 92 3.15 -5.43 4.97
N ALA A 93 1.90 -5.57 5.42
CA ALA A 93 1.00 -4.43 5.57
C ALA A 93 1.54 -3.41 6.59
N ILE A 94 2.08 -3.86 7.71
CA ILE A 94 2.70 -2.99 8.71
C ILE A 94 3.92 -2.28 8.14
N SER A 95 4.80 -3.00 7.47
CA SER A 95 6.00 -2.44 6.84
C SER A 95 5.63 -1.30 5.89
N ARG A 96 4.63 -1.51 5.05
CA ARG A 96 4.16 -0.49 4.11
C ARG A 96 3.47 0.66 4.81
N GLY A 97 2.62 0.37 5.80
CA GLY A 97 1.96 1.41 6.59
C GLY A 97 2.95 2.36 7.27
N LEU A 98 4.03 1.81 7.84
CA LEU A 98 5.09 2.60 8.45
C LEU A 98 5.83 3.45 7.41
N ALA A 99 6.07 2.91 6.21
CA ALA A 99 6.72 3.65 5.15
C ALA A 99 5.86 4.82 4.63
N TYR A 100 4.54 4.66 4.62
CA TYR A 100 3.61 5.66 4.10
C TYR A 100 3.24 6.73 5.13
N ALA A 101 3.29 6.42 6.41
CA ALA A 101 2.82 7.30 7.47
C ALA A 101 3.41 8.72 7.41
N PRO A 102 4.71 8.93 7.13
CA PRO A 102 5.26 10.29 7.02
C PRO A 102 4.72 11.12 5.86
N TYR A 103 4.10 10.48 4.86
CA TYR A 103 3.67 11.11 3.62
C TYR A 103 2.16 11.22 3.48
N ALA A 104 1.41 10.82 4.49
CA ALA A 104 -0.05 10.80 4.47
C ALA A 104 -0.62 11.33 5.77
N ASP A 105 -1.87 11.77 5.74
CA ASP A 105 -2.59 12.18 6.94
C ASP A 105 -3.16 10.96 7.68
N LEU A 106 -3.57 9.94 6.93
CA LEU A 106 -4.13 8.69 7.44
C LEU A 106 -3.55 7.51 6.68
N VAL A 107 -3.49 6.36 7.33
CA VAL A 107 -3.14 5.09 6.69
C VAL A 107 -4.29 4.12 6.82
N TRP A 108 -4.64 3.48 5.71
CA TRP A 108 -5.70 2.49 5.61
C TRP A 108 -5.11 1.13 5.24
N CYS A 109 -5.22 0.17 6.15
CA CYS A 109 -4.90 -1.23 5.85
C CYS A 109 -6.18 -1.93 5.38
N GLU A 110 -6.23 -2.28 4.10
CA GLU A 110 -7.36 -2.98 3.51
C GLU A 110 -7.34 -4.45 3.92
N THR A 111 -8.47 -4.94 4.42
CA THR A 111 -8.65 -6.35 4.78
C THR A 111 -9.91 -6.89 4.12
N GLY A 112 -9.89 -8.18 3.78
CA GLY A 112 -11.05 -8.83 3.17
C GLY A 112 -12.17 -9.13 4.17
N LYS A 113 -11.85 -9.19 5.46
CA LYS A 113 -12.81 -9.48 6.54
C LYS A 113 -12.47 -8.64 7.76
N PRO A 114 -13.47 -8.16 8.51
CA PRO A 114 -13.21 -7.51 9.78
C PRO A 114 -12.51 -8.47 10.74
N ASP A 115 -11.38 -8.04 11.30
CA ASP A 115 -10.61 -8.81 12.26
C ASP A 115 -10.03 -7.87 13.31
N LEU A 116 -10.55 -7.96 14.54
CA LEU A 116 -10.14 -7.08 15.62
C LEU A 116 -8.69 -7.34 16.05
N GLU A 117 -8.25 -8.60 16.05
CA GLU A 117 -6.87 -8.92 16.39
C GLU A 117 -5.90 -8.36 15.35
N PHE A 118 -6.24 -8.49 14.08
CA PHE A 118 -5.49 -7.86 12.99
C PHE A 118 -5.40 -6.35 13.21
N ALA A 119 -6.52 -5.69 13.46
CA ALA A 119 -6.56 -4.24 13.66
C ALA A 119 -5.68 -3.79 14.83
N ARG A 120 -5.61 -4.58 15.90
CA ARG A 120 -4.76 -4.29 17.07
C ARG A 120 -3.27 -4.39 16.78
N LYS A 121 -2.87 -5.20 15.79
CA LYS A 121 -1.47 -5.38 15.41
C LYS A 121 -0.95 -4.24 14.55
N VAL A 122 -1.82 -3.45 13.93
CA VAL A 122 -1.40 -2.29 13.14
C VAL A 122 -1.04 -1.15 14.09
N PRO A 123 0.21 -0.65 14.08
CA PRO A 123 0.63 0.42 14.97
C PRO A 123 -0.21 1.68 14.75
N ARG A 124 -0.54 2.37 15.83
CA ARG A 124 -1.31 3.63 15.74
C ARG A 124 -0.63 4.68 14.87
N GLN A 125 0.69 4.71 14.89
CA GLN A 125 1.46 5.63 14.05
C GLN A 125 1.22 5.34 12.56
N ALA A 126 0.97 4.09 12.21
CA ALA A 126 0.69 3.71 10.82
C ALA A 126 -0.72 4.07 10.39
N VAL A 127 -1.66 4.31 11.31
CA VAL A 127 -3.03 4.73 10.98
C VAL A 127 -3.26 6.24 11.13
N GLY A 128 -2.20 7.01 11.34
CA GLY A 128 -2.28 8.46 11.35
C GLY A 128 -3.02 9.07 12.55
N LEU A 129 -3.12 8.38 13.64
CA LEU A 129 -3.81 8.84 14.84
C LEU A 129 -2.89 9.59 15.81
#